data_0ba00a50ecb18f4b31e1b59953c4798a
#
_entry.id   0ba00a50ecb18f4b31e1b59953c4798a
#
_cell.length_a   1.000
_cell.length_b   1.000
_cell.length_c   1.000
_cell.angle_alpha   90.00
_cell.angle_beta   90.00
_cell.angle_gamma   90.00
#
_symmetry.space_group_name_H-M   'P 1'
#
loop_
_entity.id
_entity.type
_entity.pdbx_description
1 polymer ?
#
loop_
_entity_poly.entity_id
_entity_poly.type
_entity_poly.pdbx_seq_one_letter_code
_entity_poly.pdbx_strand_id
1 'polypeptide(L)'
;MIPPDPIQRFAELFERAKQAIAVDPNAMVVATVGADGRPSARVVLLKDFDARGFVFYTNHESRKGREARAHPHAALCFYWQPLNEQVRVEGRVERVTDAEADAYFQSRARGSQVGAWASLQSQPLATREQLEARVAEVERKYAGQPVPRPSHWSGFRVVPDRIEFWHAQESRLHDRHVYLREDGGWRTQLLYP
;
A
#
# COMPACT_ATOMS: atom_id res chain seq x y z
N MET A 1 4.23 23.83 15.08
CA MET A 1 3.08 24.18 14.19
C MET A 1 2.77 22.95 13.36
N ILE A 2 1.48 22.60 13.17
CA ILE A 2 1.08 21.46 12.35
C ILE A 2 1.24 21.85 10.88
N PRO A 3 1.97 21.08 10.05
CA PRO A 3 2.11 21.40 8.63
C PRO A 3 0.74 21.53 7.94
N PRO A 4 0.55 22.50 7.08
CA PRO A 4 -0.71 22.65 6.34
C PRO A 4 -0.91 21.56 5.29
N ASP A 5 0.19 20.95 4.82
CA ASP A 5 0.18 19.84 3.86
C ASP A 5 0.33 18.49 4.61
N PRO A 6 -0.67 17.60 4.53
CA PRO A 6 -0.60 16.28 5.16
C PRO A 6 0.45 15.36 4.52
N ILE A 7 0.83 15.56 3.26
CA ILE A 7 1.87 14.76 2.62
C ILE A 7 3.24 15.11 3.21
N GLN A 8 3.52 16.41 3.42
CA GLN A 8 4.72 16.83 4.13
C GLN A 8 4.76 16.26 5.56
N ARG A 9 3.65 16.37 6.30
CA ARG A 9 3.54 15.81 7.66
C ARG A 9 3.78 14.30 7.68
N PHE A 10 3.23 13.58 6.70
CA PHE A 10 3.48 12.14 6.57
C PHE A 10 4.96 11.86 6.31
N ALA A 11 5.61 12.62 5.41
CA ALA A 11 7.02 12.45 5.11
C ALA A 11 7.90 12.61 6.36
N GLU A 12 7.68 13.67 7.16
CA GLU A 12 8.43 13.92 8.39
C GLU A 12 8.25 12.77 9.41
N LEU A 13 7.01 12.30 9.57
CA LEU A 13 6.69 11.20 10.49
C LEU A 13 7.25 9.87 9.99
N PHE A 14 7.21 9.62 8.69
CA PHE A 14 7.75 8.41 8.08
C PHE A 14 9.28 8.33 8.20
N GLU A 15 10.00 9.44 8.08
CA GLU A 15 11.45 9.47 8.36
C GLU A 15 11.75 9.09 9.81
N ARG A 16 10.98 9.58 10.77
CA ARG A 16 11.08 9.17 12.17
C ARG A 16 10.79 7.68 12.34
N ALA A 17 9.79 7.16 11.64
CA ALA A 17 9.45 5.73 11.69
C ALA A 17 10.57 4.85 11.14
N LYS A 18 11.26 5.27 10.06
CA LYS A 18 12.42 4.55 9.51
C LYS A 18 13.60 4.49 10.50
N GLN A 19 13.74 5.48 11.34
CA GLN A 19 14.76 5.48 12.39
C GLN A 19 14.41 4.62 13.60
N ALA A 20 13.11 4.54 13.94
CA ALA A 20 12.62 3.86 15.13
C ALA A 20 12.29 2.37 14.90
N ILE A 21 12.06 1.95 13.65
CA ILE A 21 11.58 0.61 13.29
C ILE A 21 12.57 -0.03 12.31
N ALA A 22 13.23 -1.09 12.79
CA ALA A 22 14.27 -1.76 12.01
C ALA A 22 13.75 -2.59 10.84
N VAL A 23 12.52 -3.11 10.92
CA VAL A 23 11.96 -4.02 9.91
C VAL A 23 10.64 -3.44 9.38
N ASP A 24 10.58 -3.22 8.07
CA ASP A 24 9.39 -2.80 7.33
C ASP A 24 8.66 -1.57 7.93
N PRO A 25 9.33 -0.43 8.17
CA PRO A 25 8.65 0.80 8.64
C PRO A 25 7.57 1.29 7.67
N ASN A 26 7.64 0.84 6.43
CA ASN A 26 6.68 1.09 5.35
C ASN A 26 5.52 0.07 5.27
N ALA A 27 5.44 -0.87 6.21
CA ALA A 27 4.30 -1.79 6.29
C ALA A 27 3.02 -1.02 6.64
N MET A 28 1.96 -1.31 5.91
CA MET A 28 0.64 -0.73 6.14
C MET A 28 -0.45 -1.76 5.91
N VAL A 29 -1.55 -1.65 6.65
CA VAL A 29 -2.77 -2.37 6.32
C VAL A 29 -3.46 -1.66 5.17
N VAL A 30 -3.86 -2.40 4.12
CA VAL A 30 -4.81 -1.92 3.12
C VAL A 30 -6.14 -2.64 3.30
N ALA A 31 -7.21 -1.88 3.50
CA ALA A 31 -8.57 -2.35 3.55
C ALA A 31 -9.28 -2.04 2.23
N THR A 32 -9.99 -3.04 1.70
CA THR A 32 -10.78 -2.98 0.46
C THR A 32 -12.14 -3.62 0.67
N VAL A 33 -13.10 -3.33 -0.20
CA VAL A 33 -14.46 -3.85 -0.08
C VAL A 33 -14.77 -4.74 -1.29
N GLY A 34 -15.30 -5.92 -1.04
CA GLY A 34 -15.75 -6.86 -2.07
C GLY A 34 -17.05 -6.41 -2.76
N ALA A 35 -17.35 -7.02 -3.90
CA ALA A 35 -18.61 -6.78 -4.62
C ALA A 35 -19.85 -7.12 -3.75
N ASP A 36 -19.68 -7.97 -2.74
CA ASP A 36 -20.69 -8.33 -1.75
C ASP A 36 -20.80 -7.34 -0.57
N GLY A 37 -20.06 -6.22 -0.63
CA GLY A 37 -20.02 -5.20 0.42
C GLY A 37 -19.16 -5.57 1.65
N ARG A 38 -18.55 -6.75 1.67
CA ARG A 38 -17.74 -7.18 2.82
C ARG A 38 -16.34 -6.60 2.76
N PRO A 39 -15.86 -5.98 3.87
CA PRO A 39 -14.49 -5.50 3.96
C PRO A 39 -13.50 -6.66 4.10
N SER A 40 -12.30 -6.44 3.59
CA SER A 40 -11.16 -7.32 3.80
C SER A 40 -9.89 -6.49 3.99
N ALA A 41 -8.94 -6.98 4.80
CA ALA A 41 -7.71 -6.28 5.11
C ALA A 41 -6.49 -7.22 5.03
N ARG A 42 -5.34 -6.66 4.69
CA ARG A 42 -4.03 -7.34 4.66
C ARG A 42 -2.91 -6.31 4.77
N VAL A 43 -1.75 -6.77 5.19
CA VAL A 43 -0.55 -5.93 5.17
C VAL A 43 0.04 -5.90 3.76
N VAL A 44 0.45 -4.72 3.32
CA VAL A 44 1.26 -4.47 2.13
C VAL A 44 2.35 -3.46 2.48
N LEU A 45 3.30 -3.24 1.56
CA LEU A 45 4.36 -2.27 1.76
C LEU A 45 4.11 -1.01 0.92
N LEU A 46 4.13 0.16 1.55
CA LEU A 46 4.22 1.44 0.84
C LEU A 46 5.50 1.46 0.01
N LYS A 47 5.41 1.84 -1.25
CA LYS A 47 6.56 1.87 -2.17
C LYS A 47 6.90 3.26 -2.67
N ASP A 48 5.92 4.13 -2.70
CA ASP A 48 6.09 5.53 -3.07
C ASP A 48 4.93 6.36 -2.52
N PHE A 49 5.13 7.64 -2.33
CA PHE A 49 4.08 8.62 -2.02
C PHE A 49 4.51 10.02 -2.47
N ASP A 50 3.57 10.75 -2.97
CA ASP A 50 3.72 12.15 -3.39
C ASP A 50 2.39 12.90 -3.23
N ALA A 51 2.31 14.13 -3.77
CA ALA A 51 1.09 14.94 -3.72
C ALA A 51 -0.12 14.27 -4.40
N ARG A 52 0.10 13.27 -5.28
CA ARG A 52 -0.94 12.49 -5.95
C ARG A 52 -1.50 11.39 -5.05
N GLY A 53 -0.71 10.87 -4.08
CA GLY A 53 -1.16 9.84 -3.14
C GLY A 53 -0.12 8.76 -2.84
N PHE A 54 -0.59 7.63 -2.32
CA PHE A 54 0.22 6.55 -1.73
C PHE A 54 0.19 5.31 -2.62
N VAL A 55 1.36 4.76 -2.97
CA VAL A 55 1.51 3.68 -3.96
C VAL A 55 1.92 2.37 -3.30
N PHE A 56 1.24 1.29 -3.66
CA PHE A 56 1.67 -0.08 -3.41
C PHE A 56 1.50 -0.94 -4.66
N TYR A 57 2.28 -2.01 -4.76
CA TYR A 57 2.24 -2.90 -5.92
C TYR A 57 1.68 -4.26 -5.56
N THR A 58 0.93 -4.86 -6.48
CA THR A 58 0.26 -6.14 -6.27
C THR A 58 -0.11 -6.82 -7.58
N ASN A 59 -0.56 -8.07 -7.49
CA ASN A 59 -1.25 -8.75 -8.58
C ASN A 59 -2.71 -8.25 -8.63
N HIS A 60 -3.15 -7.74 -9.79
CA HIS A 60 -4.51 -7.23 -10.02
C HIS A 60 -5.59 -8.30 -9.95
N GLU A 61 -5.22 -9.57 -10.17
CA GLU A 61 -6.11 -10.71 -10.09
C GLU A 61 -6.21 -11.28 -8.67
N SER A 62 -5.42 -10.72 -7.71
CA SER A 62 -5.57 -11.06 -6.31
C SER A 62 -6.90 -10.57 -5.74
N ARG A 63 -7.30 -11.07 -4.56
CA ARG A 63 -8.53 -10.64 -3.89
C ARG A 63 -8.63 -9.12 -3.80
N LYS A 64 -7.60 -8.45 -3.26
CA LYS A 64 -7.56 -6.98 -3.16
C LYS A 64 -7.59 -6.27 -4.51
N GLY A 65 -6.96 -6.86 -5.55
CA GLY A 65 -6.94 -6.31 -6.89
C GLY A 65 -8.31 -6.32 -7.54
N ARG A 66 -9.08 -7.40 -7.36
CA ARG A 66 -10.47 -7.50 -7.82
C ARG A 66 -11.39 -6.58 -7.05
N GLU A 67 -11.25 -6.52 -5.72
CA GLU A 67 -12.03 -5.64 -4.84
C GLU A 67 -11.81 -4.16 -5.20
N ALA A 68 -10.56 -3.71 -5.35
CA ALA A 68 -10.24 -2.33 -5.74
C ALA A 68 -10.74 -1.93 -7.13
N ARG A 69 -10.94 -2.90 -8.04
CA ARG A 69 -11.57 -2.64 -9.34
C ARG A 69 -13.09 -2.55 -9.25
N ALA A 70 -13.70 -3.37 -8.40
CA ALA A 70 -15.16 -3.36 -8.20
C ALA A 70 -15.61 -2.14 -7.40
N HIS A 71 -14.88 -1.79 -6.36
CA HIS A 71 -15.10 -0.62 -5.50
C HIS A 71 -13.79 0.16 -5.39
N PRO A 72 -13.57 1.21 -6.21
CA PRO A 72 -12.30 1.90 -6.31
C PRO A 72 -12.05 2.87 -5.14
N HIS A 73 -12.25 2.38 -3.91
CA HIS A 73 -11.90 3.07 -2.67
C HIS A 73 -11.14 2.13 -1.74
N ALA A 74 -10.22 2.67 -0.99
CA ALA A 74 -9.47 1.92 0.01
C ALA A 74 -9.14 2.80 1.21
N ALA A 75 -8.87 2.13 2.34
CA ALA A 75 -8.24 2.75 3.49
C ALA A 75 -6.86 2.12 3.72
N LEU A 76 -5.88 2.96 3.99
CA LEU A 76 -4.55 2.56 4.45
C LEU A 76 -4.43 2.89 5.93
N CYS A 77 -3.75 2.03 6.68
CA CYS A 77 -3.46 2.29 8.09
C CYS A 77 -2.00 1.91 8.38
N PHE A 78 -1.24 2.90 8.80
CA PHE A 78 0.11 2.75 9.35
C PHE A 78 -0.02 2.80 10.87
N TYR A 79 0.68 1.92 11.58
CA TYR A 79 0.80 1.99 13.02
C TYR A 79 2.26 1.82 13.43
N TRP A 80 2.84 2.88 13.94
CA TRP A 80 4.22 2.94 14.39
C TRP A 80 4.27 2.96 15.92
N GLN A 81 4.18 1.77 16.51
CA GLN A 81 4.08 1.60 17.95
C GLN A 81 5.20 2.30 18.74
N PRO A 82 6.48 2.25 18.31
CA PRO A 82 7.55 2.93 19.06
C PRO A 82 7.41 4.46 19.11
N LEU A 83 6.65 5.03 18.17
CA LEU A 83 6.36 6.46 18.11
C LEU A 83 5.01 6.82 18.73
N ASN A 84 4.21 5.84 19.12
CA ASN A 84 2.81 6.02 19.53
C ASN A 84 1.94 6.73 18.47
N GLU A 85 2.26 6.51 17.18
CA GLU A 85 1.62 7.19 16.06
C GLU A 85 0.85 6.21 15.17
N GLN A 86 -0.32 6.64 14.70
CA GLN A 86 -1.06 5.99 13.64
C GLN A 86 -1.40 7.01 12.56
N VAL A 87 -1.25 6.60 11.28
CA VAL A 87 -1.73 7.39 10.15
C VAL A 87 -2.76 6.57 9.37
N ARG A 88 -3.91 7.15 9.11
CA ARG A 88 -4.94 6.57 8.24
C ARG A 88 -5.12 7.44 7.01
N VAL A 89 -5.18 6.79 5.85
CA VAL A 89 -5.42 7.43 4.56
C VAL A 89 -6.64 6.78 3.94
N GLU A 90 -7.63 7.56 3.59
CA GLU A 90 -8.84 7.10 2.90
C GLU A 90 -8.96 7.83 1.57
N GLY A 91 -9.32 7.11 0.51
CA GLY A 91 -9.44 7.75 -0.78
C GLY A 91 -9.73 6.80 -1.94
N ARG A 92 -9.78 7.40 -3.14
CA ARG A 92 -10.02 6.68 -4.39
C ARG A 92 -8.78 5.91 -4.83
N VAL A 93 -8.99 4.71 -5.33
CA VAL A 93 -7.91 3.87 -5.89
C VAL A 93 -7.85 4.05 -7.40
N GLU A 94 -6.65 4.28 -7.91
CA GLU A 94 -6.36 4.27 -9.35
C GLU A 94 -5.14 3.40 -9.65
N ARG A 95 -5.02 2.93 -10.89
CA ARG A 95 -3.79 2.25 -11.33
C ARG A 95 -2.68 3.28 -11.54
N VAL A 96 -1.46 2.91 -11.18
CA VAL A 96 -0.27 3.64 -11.64
C VAL A 96 -0.10 3.45 -13.15
N THR A 97 0.66 4.31 -13.80
CA THR A 97 0.99 4.16 -15.23
C THR A 97 1.83 2.90 -15.48
N ASP A 98 1.78 2.38 -16.69
CA ASP A 98 2.62 1.23 -17.06
C ASP A 98 4.11 1.56 -16.93
N ALA A 99 4.52 2.79 -17.22
CA ALA A 99 5.90 3.25 -17.04
C ALA A 99 6.35 3.20 -15.56
N GLU A 100 5.51 3.67 -14.63
CA GLU A 100 5.78 3.57 -13.18
C GLU A 100 5.85 2.09 -12.75
N ALA A 101 4.93 1.27 -13.26
CA ALA A 101 4.90 -0.16 -12.94
C ALA A 101 6.12 -0.92 -13.48
N ASP A 102 6.54 -0.64 -14.71
CA ASP A 102 7.71 -1.25 -15.32
C ASP A 102 8.99 -0.84 -14.60
N ALA A 103 9.17 0.45 -14.33
CA ALA A 103 10.33 0.97 -13.62
C ALA A 103 10.48 0.31 -12.23
N TYR A 104 9.38 0.26 -11.46
CA TYR A 104 9.42 -0.39 -10.16
C TYR A 104 9.62 -1.91 -10.27
N PHE A 105 8.98 -2.59 -11.24
CA PHE A 105 9.17 -4.03 -11.44
C PHE A 105 10.62 -4.39 -11.70
N GLN A 106 11.31 -3.61 -12.55
CA GLN A 106 12.71 -3.85 -12.88
C GLN A 106 13.66 -3.60 -11.69
N SER A 107 13.33 -2.72 -10.78
CA SER A 107 14.12 -2.47 -9.56
C SER A 107 14.03 -3.58 -8.50
N ARG A 108 13.08 -4.53 -8.65
CA ARG A 108 12.88 -5.62 -7.71
C ARG A 108 13.97 -6.69 -7.87
N ALA A 109 14.31 -7.35 -6.75
CA ALA A 109 15.17 -8.52 -6.79
C ALA A 109 14.58 -9.61 -7.72
N ARG A 110 15.45 -10.31 -8.47
CA ARG A 110 15.05 -11.33 -9.45
C ARG A 110 14.07 -12.37 -8.89
N GLY A 111 14.31 -12.89 -7.68
CA GLY A 111 13.38 -13.84 -7.04
C GLY A 111 11.98 -13.28 -6.85
N SER A 112 11.85 -11.96 -6.56
CA SER A 112 10.56 -11.29 -6.49
C SER A 112 9.89 -11.08 -7.84
N GLN A 113 10.68 -10.88 -8.91
CA GLN A 113 10.18 -10.81 -10.30
C GLN A 113 9.65 -12.18 -10.74
N VAL A 114 10.41 -13.25 -10.50
CA VAL A 114 10.00 -14.64 -10.77
C VAL A 114 8.74 -15.01 -9.97
N GLY A 115 8.71 -14.68 -8.67
CA GLY A 115 7.55 -14.93 -7.82
C GLY A 115 6.27 -14.24 -8.30
N ALA A 116 6.38 -13.06 -8.91
CA ALA A 116 5.22 -12.36 -9.50
C ALA A 116 4.61 -13.10 -10.69
N TRP A 117 5.40 -13.83 -11.47
CA TRP A 117 4.94 -14.73 -12.53
C TRP A 117 4.38 -16.04 -11.99
N ALA A 118 5.07 -16.64 -11.03
CA ALA A 118 4.74 -17.97 -10.53
C ALA A 118 3.46 -17.99 -9.67
N SER A 119 3.21 -16.90 -8.91
CA SER A 119 2.11 -16.84 -7.96
C SER A 119 0.78 -16.44 -8.60
N LEU A 120 -0.21 -17.33 -8.55
CA LEU A 120 -1.63 -17.00 -8.79
C LEU A 120 -2.23 -16.41 -7.51
N GLN A 121 -1.80 -15.22 -7.14
CA GLN A 121 -2.06 -14.63 -5.82
C GLN A 121 -3.54 -14.68 -5.43
N SER A 122 -3.84 -15.17 -4.23
CA SER A 122 -5.17 -15.35 -3.65
C SER A 122 -6.03 -16.45 -4.27
N GLN A 123 -5.49 -17.27 -5.17
CA GLN A 123 -6.16 -18.49 -5.62
C GLN A 123 -5.80 -19.67 -4.71
N PRO A 124 -6.66 -20.72 -4.65
CA PRO A 124 -6.32 -21.94 -3.94
C PRO A 124 -5.04 -22.55 -4.51
N LEU A 125 -4.19 -23.05 -3.63
CA LEU A 125 -2.96 -23.76 -3.93
C LEU A 125 -3.06 -25.15 -3.29
N ALA A 126 -2.95 -26.20 -4.10
CA ALA A 126 -3.11 -27.56 -3.60
C ALA A 126 -1.93 -27.98 -2.71
N THR A 127 -0.69 -27.69 -3.14
CA THR A 127 0.51 -28.02 -2.35
C THR A 127 1.61 -26.96 -2.55
N ARG A 128 2.56 -26.90 -1.62
CA ARG A 128 3.72 -26.01 -1.71
C ARG A 128 4.60 -26.35 -2.91
N GLU A 129 4.76 -27.62 -3.20
CA GLU A 129 5.57 -28.16 -4.31
C GLU A 129 5.03 -27.68 -5.68
N GLN A 130 3.71 -27.51 -5.81
CA GLN A 130 3.12 -26.95 -7.01
C GLN A 130 3.60 -25.50 -7.26
N LEU A 131 3.69 -24.68 -6.21
CA LEU A 131 4.23 -23.33 -6.34
C LEU A 131 5.73 -23.36 -6.70
N GLU A 132 6.50 -24.23 -6.05
CA GLU A 132 7.94 -24.38 -6.31
C GLU A 132 8.22 -24.85 -7.74
N ALA A 133 7.42 -25.77 -8.25
CA ALA A 133 7.50 -26.19 -9.66
C ALA A 133 7.24 -25.02 -10.63
N ARG A 134 6.25 -24.18 -10.35
CA ARG A 134 5.98 -22.96 -11.13
C ARG A 134 7.13 -21.96 -11.07
N VAL A 135 7.74 -21.77 -9.89
CA VAL A 135 8.92 -20.91 -9.73
C VAL A 135 10.05 -21.43 -10.62
N ALA A 136 10.37 -22.74 -10.55
CA ALA A 136 11.42 -23.34 -11.36
C ALA A 136 11.14 -23.25 -12.88
N GLU A 137 9.87 -23.35 -13.29
CA GLU A 137 9.46 -23.17 -14.69
C GLU A 137 9.77 -21.75 -15.17
N VAL A 138 9.37 -20.73 -14.38
CA VAL A 138 9.60 -19.32 -14.71
C VAL A 138 11.10 -19.00 -14.73
N GLU A 139 11.88 -19.53 -13.79
CA GLU A 139 13.33 -19.38 -13.76
C GLU A 139 14.00 -19.94 -15.02
N ARG A 140 13.59 -21.14 -15.45
CA ARG A 140 14.09 -21.76 -16.71
C ARG A 140 13.69 -20.91 -17.91
N LYS A 141 12.44 -20.43 -17.96
CA LYS A 141 11.91 -19.63 -19.07
C LYS A 141 12.74 -18.36 -19.30
N TYR A 142 13.17 -17.70 -18.22
CA TYR A 142 13.91 -16.45 -18.29
C TYR A 142 15.40 -16.61 -17.91
N ALA A 143 15.94 -17.82 -17.98
CA ALA A 143 17.36 -18.05 -17.69
C ALA A 143 18.25 -17.17 -18.56
N GLY A 144 19.18 -16.43 -17.94
CA GLY A 144 20.09 -15.51 -18.63
C GLY A 144 19.45 -14.28 -19.27
N GLN A 145 18.16 -14.04 -19.04
CA GLN A 145 17.42 -12.92 -19.62
C GLN A 145 16.75 -12.05 -18.53
N PRO A 146 16.47 -10.77 -18.79
CA PRO A 146 15.61 -9.97 -17.93
C PRO A 146 14.21 -10.59 -17.81
N VAL A 147 13.63 -10.54 -16.61
CA VAL A 147 12.26 -10.98 -16.38
C VAL A 147 11.32 -9.80 -16.70
N PRO A 148 10.45 -9.88 -17.71
CA PRO A 148 9.51 -8.81 -18.01
C PRO A 148 8.41 -8.76 -16.93
N ARG A 149 7.77 -7.61 -16.77
CA ARG A 149 6.60 -7.48 -15.87
C ARG A 149 5.42 -8.28 -16.42
N PRO A 150 4.79 -9.16 -15.63
CA PRO A 150 3.57 -9.84 -16.08
C PRO A 150 2.40 -8.86 -16.17
N SER A 151 1.51 -9.07 -17.15
CA SER A 151 0.37 -8.16 -17.40
C SER A 151 -0.59 -8.01 -16.24
N HIS A 152 -0.68 -9.03 -15.39
CA HIS A 152 -1.53 -9.03 -14.19
C HIS A 152 -0.88 -8.36 -12.97
N TRP A 153 0.33 -7.80 -13.10
CA TRP A 153 1.04 -7.16 -11.98
C TRP A 153 1.28 -5.68 -12.27
N SER A 154 0.87 -4.81 -11.35
CA SER A 154 1.08 -3.37 -11.42
C SER A 154 0.92 -2.74 -10.03
N GLY A 155 0.88 -1.41 -9.96
CA GLY A 155 0.62 -0.64 -8.76
C GLY A 155 -0.80 -0.08 -8.68
N PHE A 156 -1.23 0.15 -7.46
CA PHE A 156 -2.35 1.00 -7.11
C PHE A 156 -1.87 2.23 -6.36
N ARG A 157 -2.44 3.37 -6.70
CA ARG A 157 -2.32 4.62 -5.96
C ARG A 157 -3.62 4.88 -5.23
N VAL A 158 -3.55 5.11 -3.93
CA VAL A 158 -4.67 5.67 -3.16
C VAL A 158 -4.54 7.19 -3.20
N VAL A 159 -5.42 7.84 -3.94
CA VAL A 159 -5.54 9.30 -4.02
C VAL A 159 -6.33 9.76 -2.82
N PRO A 160 -5.72 10.45 -1.84
CA PRO A 160 -6.38 10.69 -0.57
C PRO A 160 -7.42 11.80 -0.67
N ASP A 161 -8.59 11.55 -0.12
CA ASP A 161 -9.60 12.56 0.19
C ASP A 161 -9.65 12.89 1.69
N ARG A 162 -9.11 11.96 2.53
CA ARG A 162 -9.00 12.12 3.97
C ARG A 162 -7.70 11.50 4.48
N ILE A 163 -6.98 12.25 5.34
CA ILE A 163 -5.80 11.76 6.07
C ILE A 163 -5.98 12.11 7.55
N GLU A 164 -5.87 11.11 8.42
CA GLU A 164 -5.92 11.28 9.87
C GLU A 164 -4.58 10.90 10.49
N PHE A 165 -4.05 11.80 11.31
CA PHE A 165 -2.91 11.55 12.18
C PHE A 165 -3.42 11.41 13.61
N TRP A 166 -3.15 10.28 14.21
CA TRP A 166 -3.52 9.94 15.56
C TRP A 166 -2.26 9.75 16.40
N HIS A 167 -2.20 10.39 17.56
CA HIS A 167 -1.11 10.26 18.51
C HIS A 167 -1.65 9.84 19.88
N ALA A 168 -1.00 8.82 20.49
CA ALA A 168 -1.41 8.31 21.80
C ALA A 168 -1.14 9.34 22.88
N GLN A 169 -2.14 9.53 23.75
CA GLN A 169 -2.06 10.35 24.95
C GLN A 169 -2.51 9.55 26.16
N GLU A 170 -2.14 10.01 27.36
CA GLU A 170 -2.58 9.43 28.63
C GLU A 170 -4.11 9.47 28.74
N SER A 171 -4.64 8.56 29.57
CA SER A 171 -6.07 8.43 29.82
C SER A 171 -6.93 8.25 28.58
N ARG A 172 -6.33 7.80 27.47
CA ARG A 172 -6.98 7.63 26.15
C ARG A 172 -7.49 8.93 25.51
N LEU A 173 -7.05 10.08 25.98
CA LEU A 173 -7.39 11.39 25.42
C LEU A 173 -6.50 11.72 24.20
N HIS A 174 -6.54 10.87 23.21
CA HIS A 174 -5.64 10.88 22.04
C HIS A 174 -5.81 12.11 21.17
N ASP A 175 -4.71 12.62 20.65
CA ASP A 175 -4.76 13.67 19.64
C ASP A 175 -5.15 13.08 18.27
N ARG A 176 -6.17 13.66 17.66
CA ARG A 176 -6.66 13.24 16.35
C ARG A 176 -6.79 14.44 15.42
N HIS A 177 -5.87 14.55 14.46
CA HIS A 177 -5.84 15.61 13.46
C HIS A 177 -6.26 15.06 12.11
N VAL A 178 -7.32 15.59 11.54
CA VAL A 178 -7.85 15.17 10.25
C VAL A 178 -7.64 16.27 9.22
N TYR A 179 -7.19 15.86 8.05
CA TYR A 179 -7.14 16.65 6.83
C TYR A 179 -8.20 16.11 5.87
N LEU A 180 -9.05 16.99 5.38
CA LEU A 180 -10.08 16.70 4.39
C LEU A 180 -9.73 17.44 3.10
N ARG A 181 -9.75 16.73 1.97
CA ARG A 181 -9.48 17.33 0.67
C ARG A 181 -10.61 18.29 0.31
N GLU A 182 -10.26 19.48 -0.09
CA GLU A 182 -11.16 20.50 -0.63
C GLU A 182 -10.57 21.08 -1.91
N ASP A 183 -11.37 21.86 -2.66
CA ASP A 183 -10.89 22.56 -3.85
C ASP A 183 -9.76 23.51 -3.46
N GLY A 184 -8.58 23.24 -4.02
CA GLY A 184 -7.38 24.05 -3.78
C GLY A 184 -6.53 23.69 -2.56
N GLY A 185 -6.84 22.61 -1.81
CA GLY A 185 -5.98 22.21 -0.70
C GLY A 185 -6.58 21.28 0.32
N TRP A 186 -6.27 21.53 1.58
CA TRP A 186 -6.69 20.73 2.71
C TRP A 186 -7.31 21.57 3.81
N ARG A 187 -8.51 21.20 4.25
CA ARG A 187 -9.10 21.70 5.49
C ARG A 187 -8.72 20.80 6.65
N THR A 188 -8.34 21.39 7.77
CA THR A 188 -7.97 20.64 8.98
C THR A 188 -9.05 20.73 10.04
N GLN A 189 -9.19 19.67 10.82
CA GLN A 189 -10.04 19.64 12.01
C GLN A 189 -9.49 18.69 13.07
N LEU A 190 -9.88 18.89 14.30
CA LEU A 190 -9.66 17.97 15.42
C LEU A 190 -10.88 17.07 15.59
N LEU A 191 -10.63 15.83 16.02
CA LEU A 191 -11.70 14.93 16.46
C LEU A 191 -11.53 14.61 17.94
N TYR A 192 -12.64 14.38 18.59
CA TYR A 192 -12.62 13.73 19.90
C TYR A 192 -12.00 12.33 19.79
N PRO A 193 -11.24 11.88 20.83
CA PRO A 193 -10.66 10.55 20.88
C PRO A 193 -11.69 9.44 20.94
#